data_3690d404108ae29880226e6206c9ad19
#
_entry.id   3690d404108ae29880226e6206c9ad19
#
_cell.length_a   1.000
_cell.length_b   1.000
_cell.length_c   1.000
_cell.angle_alpha   90.00
_cell.angle_beta   90.00
_cell.angle_gamma   90.00
#
_symmetry.space_group_name_H-M   'P 1'
#
loop_
_entity.id
_entity.type
_entity.pdbx_description
1 polymer ?
#
loop_
_entity_poly.entity_id
_entity_poly.type
_entity_poly.pdbx_seq_one_letter_code
_entity_poly.pdbx_strand_id
1 'polypeptide(L)'
;PAAVVASSRYLVEQDAQLAARDYWQRVEHPELGNSLYASPPYRIDGERVDLARPPLLGEHTREVLSTLLGRTEQELDDMERAGVFT
;
A
#
# COMPACT_ATOMS: atom_id res chain seq x y z
N PRO A 1 1.12 16.44 28.71
CA PRO A 1 0.28 16.30 27.54
C PRO A 1 -0.86 15.31 27.81
N ALA A 2 -2.08 15.65 27.41
CA ALA A 2 -3.25 14.80 27.57
C ALA A 2 -4.14 14.92 26.33
N ALA A 3 -4.75 13.81 25.91
CA ALA A 3 -5.68 13.78 24.80
C ALA A 3 -6.82 12.79 25.09
N VAL A 4 -7.96 12.99 24.42
CA VAL A 4 -9.09 12.07 24.49
C VAL A 4 -8.77 10.83 23.65
N VAL A 5 -9.01 9.65 24.20
CA VAL A 5 -8.95 8.40 23.44
C VAL A 5 -10.19 8.32 22.54
N ALA A 6 -10.00 8.37 21.23
CA ALA A 6 -11.07 8.39 20.25
C ALA A 6 -11.21 7.03 19.54
N SER A 7 -12.43 6.73 19.07
CA SER A 7 -12.67 5.57 18.22
C SER A 7 -12.13 5.78 16.81
N SER A 8 -11.85 4.70 16.09
CA SER A 8 -11.42 4.78 14.68
C SER A 8 -12.44 5.52 13.80
N ARG A 9 -13.75 5.33 14.06
CA ARG A 9 -14.80 6.05 13.35
C ARG A 9 -14.68 7.57 13.57
N TYR A 10 -14.47 8.01 14.81
CA TYR A 10 -14.29 9.43 15.12
C TYR A 10 -13.08 10.02 14.37
N LEU A 11 -11.95 9.31 14.39
CA LEU A 11 -10.73 9.76 13.72
C LEU A 11 -10.93 9.92 12.20
N VAL A 12 -11.70 9.05 11.58
CA VAL A 12 -11.98 9.10 10.14
C VAL A 12 -13.01 10.16 9.79
N GLU A 13 -14.09 10.27 10.56
CA GLU A 13 -15.27 11.05 10.18
C GLU A 13 -15.32 12.44 10.82
N GLN A 14 -14.68 12.66 11.96
CA GLN A 14 -14.91 13.85 12.79
C GLN A 14 -13.65 14.58 13.26
N ASP A 15 -12.48 13.97 13.13
CA ASP A 15 -11.25 14.61 13.59
C ASP A 15 -10.85 15.76 12.64
N ALA A 16 -11.02 16.99 13.13
CA ALA A 16 -10.75 18.19 12.35
C ALA A 16 -9.27 18.38 12.00
N GLN A 17 -8.35 17.88 12.82
CA GLN A 17 -6.92 17.97 12.56
C GLN A 17 -6.50 16.99 11.45
N LEU A 18 -6.96 15.76 11.50
CA LEU A 18 -6.67 14.78 10.46
C LEU A 18 -7.28 15.20 9.12
N ALA A 19 -8.47 15.76 9.14
CA ALA A 19 -9.11 16.35 7.96
C ALA A 19 -8.30 17.51 7.38
N ALA A 20 -7.88 18.46 8.22
CA ALA A 20 -7.10 19.62 7.78
C ALA A 20 -5.72 19.27 7.21
N ARG A 21 -5.19 18.10 7.59
CA ARG A 21 -3.89 17.60 7.10
C ARG A 21 -4.01 16.69 5.88
N ASP A 22 -5.20 16.43 5.37
CA ASP A 22 -5.46 15.42 4.32
C ASP A 22 -4.84 14.06 4.67
N TYR A 23 -5.01 13.66 5.94
CA TYR A 23 -4.36 12.47 6.48
C TYR A 23 -4.86 11.18 5.84
N TRP A 24 -6.13 11.13 5.50
CA TRP A 24 -6.75 9.95 4.90
C TRP A 24 -6.67 10.00 3.38
N GLN A 25 -6.19 8.94 2.76
CA GLN A 25 -6.14 8.80 1.31
C GLN A 25 -7.00 7.63 0.84
N ARG A 26 -7.76 7.85 -0.22
CA ARG A 26 -8.48 6.78 -0.91
C ARG A 26 -7.63 6.25 -2.06
N VAL A 27 -7.47 4.93 -2.10
CA VAL A 27 -6.67 4.23 -3.10
C VAL A 27 -7.53 3.13 -3.71
N GLU A 28 -7.60 3.12 -5.03
CA GLU A 28 -8.29 2.05 -5.76
C GLU A 28 -7.44 0.77 -5.75
N HIS A 29 -8.07 -0.35 -5.41
CA HIS A 29 -7.43 -1.64 -5.39
C HIS A 29 -8.29 -2.65 -6.18
N PRO A 30 -7.71 -3.48 -7.09
CA PRO A 30 -8.47 -4.37 -7.97
C PRO A 30 -9.39 -5.34 -7.23
N GLU A 31 -8.99 -5.82 -6.05
CA GLU A 31 -9.77 -6.77 -5.25
C GLU A 31 -10.59 -6.11 -4.14
N LEU A 32 -10.07 -5.02 -3.54
CA LEU A 32 -10.69 -4.38 -2.39
C LEU A 32 -11.56 -3.17 -2.76
N GLY A 33 -11.48 -2.72 -4.02
CA GLY A 33 -12.14 -1.49 -4.45
C GLY A 33 -11.53 -0.25 -3.83
N ASN A 34 -12.35 0.79 -3.67
CA ASN A 34 -11.92 2.09 -3.11
C ASN A 34 -11.72 1.97 -1.59
N SER A 35 -10.48 1.86 -1.17
CA SER A 35 -10.10 1.64 0.22
C SER A 35 -9.46 2.89 0.84
N LEU A 36 -9.72 3.11 2.13
CA LEU A 36 -9.21 4.25 2.88
C LEU A 36 -7.94 3.87 3.64
N TYR A 37 -6.88 4.64 3.42
CA TYR A 37 -5.57 4.44 4.04
C TYR A 37 -5.13 5.66 4.84
N ALA A 38 -4.42 5.42 5.94
CA ALA A 38 -3.74 6.44 6.71
C ALA A 38 -2.46 6.87 5.99
N SER A 39 -2.28 8.16 5.80
CA SER A 39 -1.04 8.73 5.26
C SER A 39 0.10 8.68 6.28
N PRO A 40 1.37 8.73 5.85
CA PRO A 40 2.45 9.09 6.74
C PRO A 40 2.17 10.43 7.43
N PRO A 41 2.48 10.58 8.73
CA PRO A 41 2.19 11.81 9.47
C PRO A 41 3.10 12.98 9.10
N TYR A 42 4.17 12.74 8.37
CA TYR A 42 5.12 13.75 7.93
C TYR A 42 4.82 14.22 6.50
N ARG A 43 5.36 15.39 6.17
CA ARG A 43 5.38 15.94 4.80
C ARG A 43 6.82 16.08 4.34
N ILE A 44 7.04 15.97 3.04
CA ILE A 44 8.35 16.19 2.41
C ILE A 44 8.23 17.48 1.59
N ASP A 45 9.07 18.46 1.89
CA ASP A 45 9.03 19.82 1.28
C ASP A 45 7.64 20.46 1.34
N GLY A 46 6.89 20.19 2.41
CA GLY A 46 5.53 20.70 2.60
C GLY A 46 4.44 19.87 1.92
N GLU A 47 4.81 18.91 1.07
CA GLU A 47 3.88 18.08 0.33
C GLU A 47 3.53 16.78 1.06
N ARG A 48 2.29 16.33 0.89
CA ARG A 48 1.85 15.03 1.36
C ARG A 48 2.48 13.93 0.52
N VAL A 49 2.85 12.81 1.17
CA VAL A 49 3.27 11.60 0.45
C VAL A 49 2.03 10.90 -0.11
N ASP A 50 1.91 10.81 -1.41
CA ASP A 50 0.83 10.07 -2.06
C ASP A 50 1.09 8.57 -1.99
N LEU A 51 0.05 7.83 -1.61
CA LEU A 51 0.09 6.38 -1.47
C LEU A 51 -0.24 5.71 -2.80
N ALA A 52 0.59 4.76 -3.19
CA ALA A 52 0.24 3.79 -4.22
C ALA A 52 -0.54 2.62 -3.60
N ARG A 53 -1.32 1.92 -4.41
CA ARG A 53 -1.99 0.72 -3.95
C ARG A 53 -0.99 -0.37 -3.54
N PRO A 54 -1.30 -1.20 -2.54
CA PRO A 54 -0.51 -2.40 -2.29
C PRO A 54 -0.59 -3.35 -3.49
N PRO A 55 0.48 -4.12 -3.75
CA PRO A 55 0.49 -5.09 -4.84
C PRO A 55 -0.46 -6.25 -4.58
N LEU A 56 -0.91 -6.90 -5.64
CA LEU A 56 -1.58 -8.19 -5.57
C LEU A 56 -0.58 -9.28 -5.17
N LEU A 57 -1.10 -10.40 -4.67
CA LEU A 57 -0.26 -11.56 -4.35
C LEU A 57 0.51 -12.02 -5.59
N GLY A 58 1.83 -12.05 -5.49
CA GLY A 58 2.70 -12.49 -6.58
C GLY A 58 2.87 -11.51 -7.74
N GLU A 59 2.25 -10.32 -7.72
CA GLU A 59 2.23 -9.36 -8.82
C GLU A 59 3.63 -9.02 -9.38
N HIS A 60 4.62 -8.92 -8.52
CA HIS A 60 5.99 -8.56 -8.92
C HIS A 60 6.98 -9.72 -8.85
N THR A 61 6.53 -10.95 -8.60
CA THR A 61 7.43 -12.10 -8.40
C THR A 61 8.35 -12.33 -9.60
N ARG A 62 7.80 -12.37 -10.81
CA ARG A 62 8.59 -12.59 -12.04
C ARG A 62 9.57 -11.44 -12.29
N GLU A 63 9.12 -10.20 -12.13
CA GLU A 63 9.96 -9.02 -12.27
C GLU A 63 11.14 -9.04 -11.29
N VAL A 64 10.88 -9.30 -10.03
CA VAL A 64 11.93 -9.36 -9.00
C VAL A 64 12.93 -10.49 -9.28
N LEU A 65 12.45 -11.70 -9.59
CA LEU A 65 13.32 -12.84 -9.86
C LEU A 65 14.16 -12.64 -11.13
N SER A 66 13.61 -12.06 -12.18
CA SER A 66 14.37 -11.75 -13.40
C SER A 66 15.37 -10.62 -13.17
N THR A 67 14.96 -9.52 -12.54
CA THR A 67 15.79 -8.31 -12.41
C THR A 67 16.90 -8.49 -11.38
N LEU A 68 16.59 -9.04 -10.20
CA LEU A 68 17.57 -9.15 -9.10
C LEU A 68 18.38 -10.45 -9.14
N LEU A 69 17.79 -11.56 -9.59
CA LEU A 69 18.45 -12.86 -9.61
C LEU A 69 18.84 -13.33 -11.02
N GLY A 70 18.53 -12.56 -12.05
CA GLY A 70 18.87 -12.85 -13.43
C GLY A 70 18.20 -14.13 -13.97
N ARG A 71 17.04 -14.53 -13.41
CA ARG A 71 16.31 -15.71 -13.88
C ARG A 71 15.73 -15.48 -15.27
N THR A 72 15.88 -16.47 -16.13
CA THR A 72 15.28 -16.47 -17.47
C THR A 72 13.78 -16.79 -17.39
N GLU A 73 13.02 -16.41 -18.42
CA GLU A 73 11.59 -16.73 -18.49
C GLU A 73 11.34 -18.24 -18.43
N GLN A 74 12.21 -19.06 -19.05
CA GLN A 74 12.11 -20.51 -19.01
C GLN A 74 12.26 -21.04 -17.57
N GLU A 75 13.24 -20.53 -16.81
CA GLU A 75 13.42 -20.90 -15.40
C GLU A 75 12.22 -20.48 -14.53
N LEU A 76 11.65 -19.28 -14.80
CA LEU A 76 10.47 -18.79 -14.09
C LEU A 76 9.25 -19.69 -14.36
N ASP A 77 9.05 -20.11 -15.61
CA ASP A 77 7.96 -21.03 -15.98
C ASP A 77 8.14 -22.41 -15.32
N ASP A 78 9.36 -22.89 -15.23
CA ASP A 78 9.68 -24.15 -14.55
C ASP A 78 9.43 -24.06 -13.04
N MET A 79 9.81 -22.95 -12.42
CA MET A 79 9.57 -22.68 -11.00
C MET A 79 8.07 -22.55 -10.68
N GLU A 80 7.31 -21.87 -11.53
CA GLU A 80 5.86 -21.73 -11.37
C GLU A 80 5.15 -23.08 -11.49
N ARG A 81 5.50 -23.89 -12.49
CA ARG A 81 5.00 -25.27 -12.66
C ARG A 81 5.37 -26.19 -11.50
N ALA A 82 6.52 -25.97 -10.88
CA ALA A 82 6.95 -26.69 -9.69
C ALA A 82 6.30 -26.18 -8.39
N GLY A 83 5.46 -25.14 -8.45
CA GLY A 83 4.77 -24.56 -7.29
C GLY A 83 5.68 -23.81 -6.33
N VAL A 84 6.81 -23.30 -6.81
CA VAL A 84 7.74 -22.49 -5.98
C VAL A 84 7.12 -21.15 -5.64
N PHE A 85 6.30 -20.61 -6.52
CA PHE A 85 5.52 -19.40 -6.33
C PHE A 85 4.20 -19.46 -7.13
N THR A 86 3.28 -18.57 -6.80
CA THR A 86 1.99 -18.42 -7.49
C THR A 86 1.90 -17.07 -8.17
#